data_54f0c85a627c6abe80edd06f3b010ba0
#
_entry.id   54f0c85a627c6abe80edd06f3b010ba0
#
_cell.length_a   1.000
_cell.length_b   1.000
_cell.length_c   1.000
_cell.angle_alpha   90.00
_cell.angle_beta   90.00
_cell.angle_gamma   90.00
#
_symmetry.space_group_name_H-M   'P 1'
#
loop_
_entity.id
_entity.type
_entity.pdbx_description
1 polymer ?
#
loop_
_entity_poly.entity_id
_entity_poly.type
_entity_poly.pdbx_seq_one_letter_code
_entity_poly.pdbx_strand_id
1 'polypeptide(L)'
;MKLLFIVNPISGDIDKEPFLEEAKELCSFYGINFLVFKTTGKQDTLKLNKILDDFKPDRVASVGGDGTTLFTAISLLHENIPMGIIPLGSANGMATELYVHPEPIQALKDILLSQMIYGLDLL
;
A
#
# COMPACT_ATOMS: atom_id res chain seq x y z
N MET A 1 0.15 -0.19 -16.01
CA MET A 1 -0.49 -0.30 -14.69
C MET A 1 -0.09 0.88 -13.82
N LYS A 2 -1.02 1.38 -13.05
CA LYS A 2 -0.77 2.46 -12.09
C LYS A 2 -0.88 1.91 -10.67
N LEU A 3 0.14 2.11 -9.87
CA LEU A 3 0.22 1.64 -8.48
C LEU A 3 0.37 2.83 -7.53
N LEU A 4 -0.51 2.91 -6.54
CA LEU A 4 -0.42 3.90 -5.48
C LEU A 4 0.10 3.25 -4.20
N PHE A 5 1.19 3.77 -3.65
CA PHE A 5 1.68 3.39 -2.32
C PHE A 5 1.09 4.36 -1.28
N ILE A 6 0.47 3.81 -0.25
CA ILE A 6 0.03 4.60 0.91
C ILE A 6 0.95 4.24 2.07
N VAL A 7 1.69 5.21 2.55
CA VAL A 7 2.77 5.01 3.52
C VAL A 7 2.54 5.88 4.74
N ASN A 8 2.59 5.28 5.92
CA ASN A 8 2.72 6.05 7.17
C ASN A 8 4.20 6.12 7.54
N PRO A 9 4.87 7.25 7.33
CA PRO A 9 6.32 7.34 7.52
C PRO A 9 6.76 7.22 8.97
N ILE A 10 5.85 7.45 9.92
CA ILE A 10 6.18 7.49 11.34
C ILE A 10 5.61 6.32 12.13
N SER A 11 4.92 5.37 11.48
CA SER A 11 4.36 4.22 12.20
C SER A 11 5.46 3.20 12.51
N GLY A 12 5.52 2.77 13.77
CA GLY A 12 6.60 1.91 14.26
C GLY A 12 7.94 2.62 14.20
N ASP A 13 9.00 1.98 14.65
CA ASP A 13 10.35 2.53 14.57
C ASP A 13 11.09 2.08 13.30
N ILE A 14 10.34 1.73 12.26
CA ILE A 14 10.89 1.22 11.01
C ILE A 14 10.98 2.36 10.00
N ASP A 15 12.20 2.61 9.52
CA ASP A 15 12.44 3.54 8.42
C ASP A 15 11.98 2.89 7.10
N LYS A 16 11.03 3.53 6.43
CA LYS A 16 10.45 3.00 5.19
C LYS A 16 11.19 3.45 3.94
N GLU A 17 12.12 4.39 4.06
CA GLU A 17 12.84 4.92 2.89
C GLU A 17 13.66 3.85 2.14
N PRO A 18 14.40 2.94 2.79
CA PRO A 18 15.11 1.89 2.06
C PRO A 18 14.17 1.01 1.23
N PHE A 19 13.00 0.66 1.78
CA PHE A 19 12.00 -0.09 1.03
C PHE A 19 11.50 0.71 -0.17
N LEU A 20 11.18 1.99 0.04
CA LEU A 20 10.64 2.84 -1.04
C LEU A 20 11.64 3.01 -2.18
N GLU A 21 12.93 3.10 -1.88
CA GLU A 21 13.98 3.18 -2.91
C GLU A 21 13.99 1.92 -3.78
N GLU A 22 13.98 0.73 -3.15
CA GLU A 22 13.92 -0.52 -3.89
C GLU A 22 12.60 -0.67 -4.67
N ALA A 23 11.49 -0.25 -4.06
CA ALA A 23 10.17 -0.32 -4.69
C ALA A 23 10.12 0.52 -5.96
N LYS A 24 10.69 1.73 -5.93
CA LYS A 24 10.77 2.61 -7.09
C LYS A 24 11.58 1.98 -8.22
N GLU A 25 12.72 1.39 -7.89
CA GLU A 25 13.55 0.70 -8.88
C GLU A 25 12.80 -0.48 -9.49
N LEU A 26 12.10 -1.25 -8.67
CA LEU A 26 11.35 -2.40 -9.14
C LEU A 26 10.19 -1.98 -10.05
N CYS A 27 9.45 -0.95 -9.67
CA CYS A 27 8.38 -0.41 -10.50
C CYS A 27 8.91 0.09 -11.85
N SER A 28 10.04 0.78 -11.83
CA SER A 28 10.66 1.27 -13.06
C SER A 28 11.10 0.12 -13.96
N PHE A 29 11.65 -0.93 -13.37
CA PHE A 29 12.05 -2.13 -14.11
C PHE A 29 10.88 -2.79 -14.85
N TYR A 30 9.71 -2.84 -14.19
CA TYR A 30 8.51 -3.43 -14.79
C TYR A 30 7.66 -2.46 -15.58
N GLY A 31 8.10 -1.21 -15.74
CA GLY A 31 7.34 -0.20 -16.48
C GLY A 31 6.05 0.21 -15.79
N ILE A 32 6.01 0.17 -14.46
CA ILE A 32 4.83 0.50 -13.67
C ILE A 32 4.85 1.98 -13.31
N ASN A 33 3.77 2.68 -13.62
CA ASN A 33 3.59 4.07 -13.21
C ASN A 33 3.14 4.08 -11.75
N PHE A 34 3.90 4.73 -10.87
CA PHE A 34 3.62 4.71 -9.44
C PHE A 34 3.57 6.11 -8.84
N LEU A 35 2.86 6.21 -7.73
CA LEU A 35 2.79 7.42 -6.91
C LEU A 35 2.90 7.00 -5.44
N VAL A 36 3.55 7.83 -4.63
CA VAL A 36 3.69 7.59 -3.19
C VAL A 36 2.93 8.67 -2.43
N PHE A 37 1.96 8.26 -1.62
CA PHE A 37 1.26 9.14 -0.69
C PHE A 37 1.72 8.86 0.72
N LYS A 38 2.38 9.84 1.35
CA LYS A 38 2.80 9.76 2.74
C LYS A 38 1.75 10.43 3.62
N THR A 39 1.19 9.70 4.57
CA THR A 39 0.23 10.25 5.51
C THR A 39 0.90 11.26 6.45
N THR A 40 0.17 12.28 6.85
CA THR A 40 0.68 13.36 7.72
C THR A 40 -0.04 13.44 9.05
N GLY A 41 -1.14 12.71 9.22
CA GLY A 41 -2.02 12.81 10.37
C GLY A 41 -3.00 13.98 10.28
N LYS A 42 -2.97 14.75 9.18
CA LYS A 42 -3.86 15.91 8.99
C LYS A 42 -4.53 15.84 7.63
N GLN A 43 -5.85 15.73 7.63
CA GLN A 43 -6.66 15.74 6.42
C GLN A 43 -6.25 14.67 5.40
N ASP A 44 -5.73 13.53 5.88
CA ASP A 44 -5.25 12.47 5.01
C ASP A 44 -6.34 11.90 4.12
N THR A 45 -7.55 11.74 4.65
CA THR A 45 -8.68 11.23 3.86
C THR A 45 -9.00 12.14 2.69
N LEU A 46 -9.03 13.46 2.93
CA LEU A 46 -9.34 14.44 1.89
C LEU A 46 -8.27 14.44 0.80
N LYS A 47 -7.00 14.42 1.22
CA LYS A 47 -5.86 14.38 0.29
C LYS A 47 -5.85 13.09 -0.52
N LEU A 48 -6.11 11.95 0.13
CA LEU A 48 -6.14 10.66 -0.54
C LEU A 48 -7.28 10.58 -1.55
N ASN A 49 -8.47 11.07 -1.21
CA ASN A 49 -9.60 11.09 -2.14
C ASN A 49 -9.26 11.86 -3.42
N LYS A 50 -8.56 12.99 -3.27
CA LYS A 50 -8.12 13.76 -4.44
C LYS A 50 -7.13 12.98 -5.29
N ILE A 51 -6.19 12.30 -4.67
CA ILE A 51 -5.20 11.48 -5.37
C ILE A 51 -5.90 10.33 -6.12
N LEU A 52 -6.87 9.67 -5.48
CA LEU A 52 -7.62 8.59 -6.13
C LEU A 52 -8.37 9.10 -7.37
N ASP A 53 -8.95 10.30 -7.28
CA ASP A 53 -9.67 10.90 -8.40
C ASP A 53 -8.74 11.30 -9.55
N ASP A 54 -7.58 11.85 -9.21
CA ASP A 54 -6.64 12.38 -10.21
C ASP A 54 -5.77 11.28 -10.83
N PHE A 55 -5.21 10.41 -10.00
CA PHE A 55 -4.27 9.38 -10.43
C PHE A 55 -4.97 8.14 -10.97
N LYS A 56 -6.12 7.78 -10.38
CA LYS A 56 -6.91 6.60 -10.75
C LYS A 56 -6.07 5.33 -10.77
N PRO A 57 -5.51 4.93 -9.61
CA PRO A 57 -4.65 3.76 -9.56
C PRO A 57 -5.41 2.48 -9.90
N ASP A 58 -4.72 1.55 -10.55
CA ASP A 58 -5.25 0.21 -10.79
C ASP A 58 -5.16 -0.66 -9.54
N ARG A 59 -4.14 -0.40 -8.70
CA ARG A 59 -3.87 -1.13 -7.47
C ARG A 59 -3.31 -0.18 -6.42
N VAL A 60 -3.54 -0.51 -5.16
CA VAL A 60 -3.04 0.26 -4.02
C VAL A 60 -2.25 -0.67 -3.10
N ALA A 61 -1.09 -0.24 -2.67
CA ALA A 61 -0.26 -0.96 -1.70
C ALA A 61 -0.19 -0.15 -0.41
N SER A 62 -0.63 -0.73 0.71
CA SER A 62 -0.44 -0.13 2.03
C SER A 62 0.92 -0.52 2.57
N VAL A 63 1.71 0.48 2.97
CA VAL A 63 3.08 0.27 3.46
C VAL A 63 3.13 0.69 4.93
N GLY A 64 3.14 -0.28 5.82
CA GLY A 64 3.13 -0.03 7.26
C GLY A 64 2.56 -1.22 8.01
N GLY A 65 1.93 -0.94 9.15
CA GLY A 65 1.30 -1.95 9.99
C GLY A 65 -0.21 -1.96 9.85
N ASP A 66 -0.87 -2.52 10.87
CA ASP A 66 -2.33 -2.70 10.85
C ASP A 66 -3.10 -1.38 10.75
N GLY A 67 -2.61 -0.31 11.37
CA GLY A 67 -3.26 1.00 11.28
C GLY A 67 -3.29 1.55 9.87
N THR A 68 -2.16 1.45 9.15
CA THR A 68 -2.08 1.89 7.76
C THR A 68 -2.95 1.02 6.86
N THR A 69 -2.94 -0.29 7.09
CA THR A 69 -3.77 -1.23 6.35
C THR A 69 -5.25 -0.90 6.53
N LEU A 70 -5.69 -0.65 7.76
CA LEU A 70 -7.08 -0.32 8.04
C LEU A 70 -7.48 1.03 7.43
N PHE A 71 -6.64 2.05 7.56
CA PHE A 71 -6.88 3.35 6.93
C PHE A 71 -7.08 3.21 5.42
N THR A 72 -6.19 2.44 4.78
CA THR A 72 -6.26 2.19 3.34
C THR A 72 -7.54 1.46 2.96
N ALA A 73 -7.87 0.40 3.68
CA ALA A 73 -9.06 -0.41 3.41
C ALA A 73 -10.34 0.43 3.54
N ILE A 74 -10.44 1.24 4.58
CA ILE A 74 -11.61 2.11 4.78
C ILE A 74 -11.71 3.16 3.65
N SER A 75 -10.58 3.71 3.25
CA SER A 75 -10.54 4.71 2.18
C SER A 75 -10.97 4.14 0.83
N LEU A 76 -10.81 2.82 0.62
CA LEU A 76 -11.16 2.16 -0.63
C LEU A 76 -12.50 1.43 -0.60
N LEU A 77 -13.28 1.57 0.49
CA LEU A 77 -14.53 0.81 0.66
C LEU A 77 -15.51 0.93 -0.50
N HIS A 78 -15.62 2.11 -1.09
CA HIS A 78 -16.54 2.38 -2.19
C HIS A 78 -15.85 2.50 -3.53
N GLU A 79 -14.57 2.15 -3.57
CA GLU A 79 -13.78 2.12 -4.79
C GLU A 79 -13.58 0.67 -5.23
N ASN A 80 -13.62 0.40 -6.52
CA ASN A 80 -13.33 -0.93 -7.04
C ASN A 80 -11.84 -1.09 -7.32
N ILE A 81 -11.01 -0.78 -6.32
CA ILE A 81 -9.57 -0.81 -6.46
C ILE A 81 -9.03 -1.85 -5.49
N PRO A 82 -8.39 -2.92 -6.00
CA PRO A 82 -7.77 -3.92 -5.12
C PRO A 82 -6.58 -3.34 -4.39
N MET A 83 -6.37 -3.80 -3.16
CA MET A 83 -5.22 -3.40 -2.36
C MET A 83 -4.38 -4.61 -1.95
N GLY A 84 -3.10 -4.37 -1.79
CA GLY A 84 -2.18 -5.31 -1.18
C GLY A 84 -1.55 -4.70 0.06
N ILE A 85 -0.93 -5.55 0.88
CA ILE A 85 -0.31 -5.14 2.14
C ILE A 85 1.20 -5.37 2.04
N ILE A 86 1.97 -4.34 2.39
CA ILE A 86 3.42 -4.42 2.56
C ILE A 86 3.67 -4.31 4.08
N PRO A 87 4.06 -5.41 4.75
CA PRO A 87 4.16 -5.42 6.22
C PRO A 87 5.43 -4.73 6.71
N LEU A 88 5.32 -3.45 7.06
CA LEU A 88 6.40 -2.62 7.56
C LEU A 88 5.95 -1.79 8.77
N GLY A 89 5.24 -2.40 9.69
CA GLY A 89 4.79 -1.76 10.92
C GLY A 89 5.20 -2.55 12.15
N SER A 90 4.93 -2.00 13.32
CA SER A 90 5.19 -2.66 14.60
C SER A 90 4.21 -3.82 14.86
N ALA A 91 3.01 -3.75 14.28
CA ALA A 91 2.02 -4.82 14.33
C ALA A 91 1.51 -5.09 12.92
N ASN A 92 1.65 -6.33 12.46
CA ASN A 92 1.31 -6.75 11.11
C ASN A 92 0.32 -7.94 11.13
N GLY A 93 -0.64 -7.91 12.08
CA GLY A 93 -1.58 -9.01 12.27
C GLY A 93 -2.46 -9.27 11.06
N MET A 94 -2.95 -8.22 10.39
CA MET A 94 -3.79 -8.37 9.20
C MET A 94 -3.00 -9.01 8.05
N ALA A 95 -1.74 -8.62 7.86
CA ALA A 95 -0.88 -9.23 6.85
C ALA A 95 -0.67 -10.72 7.14
N THR A 96 -0.43 -11.06 8.40
CA THR A 96 -0.25 -12.45 8.82
C THR A 96 -1.52 -13.28 8.58
N GLU A 97 -2.69 -12.77 8.93
CA GLU A 97 -3.96 -13.46 8.73
C GLU A 97 -4.28 -13.68 7.24
N LEU A 98 -3.86 -12.76 6.39
CA LEU A 98 -4.08 -12.84 4.94
C LEU A 98 -2.95 -13.57 4.21
N TYR A 99 -2.02 -14.18 4.94
CA TYR A 99 -0.90 -14.93 4.36
C TYR A 99 -0.03 -14.08 3.42
N VAL A 100 0.09 -12.80 3.70
CA VAL A 100 1.01 -11.91 2.98
C VAL A 100 2.44 -12.31 3.31
N HIS A 101 3.32 -12.30 2.31
CA HIS A 101 4.72 -12.63 2.55
C HIS A 101 5.33 -11.63 3.54
N PRO A 102 6.04 -12.11 4.59
CA PRO A 102 6.56 -11.20 5.63
C PRO A 102 7.71 -10.33 5.15
N GLU A 103 8.39 -10.68 4.05
CA GLU A 103 9.46 -9.86 3.49
C GLU A 103 8.84 -8.81 2.55
N PRO A 104 9.08 -7.49 2.80
CA PRO A 104 8.36 -6.42 2.10
C PRO A 104 8.54 -6.42 0.58
N ILE A 105 9.74 -6.64 0.08
CA ILE A 105 9.98 -6.64 -1.37
C ILE A 105 9.29 -7.83 -2.04
N GLN A 106 9.27 -8.99 -1.39
CA GLN A 106 8.53 -10.13 -1.92
C GLN A 106 7.02 -9.88 -1.91
N ALA A 107 6.51 -9.24 -0.85
CA ALA A 107 5.11 -8.83 -0.81
C ALA A 107 4.77 -7.87 -1.96
N LEU A 108 5.66 -6.93 -2.26
CA LEU A 108 5.48 -6.04 -3.40
C LEU A 108 5.49 -6.80 -4.73
N LYS A 109 6.42 -7.73 -4.91
CA LYS A 109 6.45 -8.55 -6.13
C LYS A 109 5.16 -9.33 -6.32
N ASP A 110 4.61 -9.86 -5.24
CA ASP A 110 3.33 -10.57 -5.29
C ASP A 110 2.19 -9.64 -5.74
N ILE A 111 2.18 -8.40 -5.28
CA ILE A 111 1.20 -7.40 -5.71
C ILE A 111 1.35 -7.07 -7.20
N LEU A 112 2.58 -6.92 -7.68
CA LEU A 112 2.86 -6.52 -9.06
C LEU A 112 2.63 -7.64 -10.06
N LEU A 113 2.97 -8.87 -9.69
CA LEU A 113 3.05 -9.99 -10.63
C LEU A 113 1.91 -10.97 -10.50
N SER A 114 1.17 -10.96 -9.39
CA SER A 114 0.03 -11.84 -9.18
C SER A 114 -1.20 -11.31 -9.89
N GLN A 115 -1.99 -12.20 -10.46
CA GLN A 115 -3.31 -11.87 -10.96
C GLN A 115 -4.34 -11.79 -9.85
N MET A 116 -4.04 -12.39 -8.71
CA MET A 116 -4.90 -12.34 -7.52
C MET A 116 -4.30 -11.36 -6.52
N ILE A 117 -4.99 -10.25 -6.31
CA ILE A 117 -4.62 -9.26 -5.33
C ILE A 117 -5.55 -9.41 -4.16
N TYR A 118 -4.97 -9.48 -2.97
CA TYR A 118 -5.74 -9.55 -1.76
C TYR A 118 -6.42 -8.20 -1.54
N GLY A 119 -7.71 -8.13 -1.87
CA GLY A 119 -8.55 -7.05 -1.43
C GLY A 119 -9.01 -7.37 -0.02
N LEU A 120 -9.01 -6.38 0.86
CA LEU A 120 -9.66 -6.53 2.14
C LEU A 120 -11.15 -6.31 1.93
N ASP A 121 -11.91 -7.38 2.09
CA ASP A 121 -13.36 -7.29 2.13
C ASP A 121 -13.76 -7.08 3.60
N LEU A 122 -14.22 -5.89 3.91
CA LEU A 122 -14.61 -5.52 5.26
C LEU A 122 -16.10 -5.77 5.56
N LEU A 123 -16.77 -6.38 4.65
CA LEU A 123 -18.20 -6.72 4.83
C LEU A 123 -18.39 -8.02 5.58
#